data_0746cbca143eb10e2ef48e01f2b97a9f
#
_entry.id   0746cbca143eb10e2ef48e01f2b97a9f
#
_cell.length_a   1.000
_cell.length_b   1.000
_cell.length_c   1.000
_cell.angle_alpha   90.00
_cell.angle_beta   90.00
_cell.angle_gamma   90.00
#
_symmetry.space_group_name_H-M   'P 1'
#
loop_
_entity.id
_entity.type
_entity.pdbx_description
1 polymer ?
#
loop_
_entity_poly.entity_id
_entity_poly.type
_entity_poly.pdbx_seq_one_letter_code
_entity_poly.pdbx_strand_id
1 'polypeptide(L)'
;FKMTREQTANYAKVALGVEDALHILNLLEQYKIIRFASYKLRYILFDGTDINIEDEIRKAGLVVGRPVNFVDEIRSYCFKKIAPVKMCYFQKGTPRYFEYEILEEGQDKTPTGDTDGYIQLIFSSNKNVVKDTVALSNECSNAIVFACFKNTSELVDHLYLIEKYNYILSKVLVDKSDHVAITEVRNLLEYEKVLLDKSLNEALFSYSDDVTWIFCGKEIEVKTFRMFNELLSHVCETVYPKTPIMNNELFNRHKLSGSISSARVKYLAAMLNQ
;
A
#
# COMPACT_ATOMS: atom_id res chain seq x y z
N PHE A 1 -9.28 -11.96 22.52
CA PHE A 1 -10.24 -12.05 21.42
C PHE A 1 -10.45 -10.64 20.84
N LYS A 2 -10.50 -10.52 19.51
CA LYS A 2 -10.87 -9.28 18.81
C LYS A 2 -12.38 -9.33 18.59
N MET A 3 -13.12 -8.39 19.15
CA MET A 3 -14.58 -8.29 19.04
C MET A 3 -15.00 -6.85 18.85
N THR A 4 -15.94 -6.60 17.96
CA THR A 4 -16.58 -5.27 17.84
C THR A 4 -17.40 -4.96 19.08
N ARG A 5 -17.85 -3.71 19.21
CA ARG A 5 -18.76 -3.30 20.31
C ARG A 5 -20.02 -4.18 20.38
N GLU A 6 -20.65 -4.40 19.22
CA GLU A 6 -21.85 -5.23 19.09
C GLU A 6 -21.58 -6.70 19.40
N GLN A 7 -20.46 -7.24 18.91
CA GLN A 7 -20.05 -8.62 19.19
C GLN A 7 -19.79 -8.83 20.69
N THR A 8 -19.14 -7.84 21.35
CA THR A 8 -18.90 -7.89 22.79
C THR A 8 -20.21 -7.85 23.57
N ALA A 9 -21.14 -6.98 23.19
CA ALA A 9 -22.47 -6.90 23.82
C ALA A 9 -23.27 -8.21 23.63
N ASN A 10 -23.24 -8.78 22.42
CA ASN A 10 -23.91 -10.04 22.15
C ASN A 10 -23.29 -11.21 22.92
N TYR A 11 -21.97 -11.25 23.03
CA TYR A 11 -21.28 -12.25 23.84
C TYR A 11 -21.67 -12.13 25.33
N ALA A 12 -21.69 -10.92 25.88
CA ALA A 12 -22.10 -10.68 27.26
C ALA A 12 -23.56 -11.11 27.51
N LYS A 13 -24.45 -10.86 26.54
CA LYS A 13 -25.84 -11.31 26.60
C LYS A 13 -25.96 -12.83 26.60
N VAL A 14 -25.29 -13.49 25.67
CA VAL A 14 -25.43 -14.97 25.47
C VAL A 14 -24.66 -15.74 26.53
N ALA A 15 -23.43 -15.37 26.85
CA ALA A 15 -22.54 -16.11 27.73
C ALA A 15 -22.68 -15.74 29.21
N LEU A 16 -23.05 -14.48 29.51
CA LEU A 16 -23.11 -13.97 30.88
C LEU A 16 -24.55 -13.64 31.32
N GLY A 17 -25.54 -13.76 30.44
CA GLY A 17 -26.94 -13.49 30.74
C GLY A 17 -27.27 -12.00 30.99
N VAL A 18 -26.44 -11.07 30.48
CA VAL A 18 -26.61 -9.63 30.66
C VAL A 18 -27.57 -9.11 29.59
N GLU A 19 -28.84 -8.90 29.91
CA GLU A 19 -29.88 -8.53 28.94
C GLU A 19 -29.57 -7.18 28.25
N ASP A 20 -29.17 -6.15 29.00
CA ASP A 20 -28.87 -4.80 28.51
C ASP A 20 -27.36 -4.54 28.34
N ALA A 21 -26.64 -5.51 27.83
CA ALA A 21 -25.16 -5.47 27.73
C ALA A 21 -24.64 -4.22 26.99
N LEU A 22 -25.30 -3.79 25.93
CA LEU A 22 -24.87 -2.59 25.17
C LEU A 22 -25.01 -1.31 26.01
N HIS A 23 -26.13 -1.17 26.74
CA HIS A 23 -26.33 -0.06 27.65
C HIS A 23 -25.32 -0.03 28.78
N ILE A 24 -25.01 -1.19 29.38
CA ILE A 24 -24.00 -1.30 30.43
C ILE A 24 -22.62 -0.95 29.91
N LEU A 25 -22.23 -1.41 28.71
CA LEU A 25 -20.95 -1.05 28.10
C LEU A 25 -20.84 0.45 27.88
N ASN A 26 -21.93 1.10 27.41
CA ASN A 26 -21.96 2.56 27.23
C ASN A 26 -21.83 3.31 28.57
N LEU A 27 -22.49 2.82 29.63
CA LEU A 27 -22.35 3.39 30.98
C LEU A 27 -20.91 3.25 31.50
N LEU A 28 -20.28 2.08 31.32
CA LEU A 28 -18.91 1.85 31.74
C LEU A 28 -17.91 2.76 30.95
N GLU A 29 -18.17 3.02 29.67
CA GLU A 29 -17.41 4.01 28.91
C GLU A 29 -17.66 5.45 29.45
N GLN A 30 -18.92 5.80 29.71
CA GLN A 30 -19.29 7.10 30.25
C GLN A 30 -18.65 7.38 31.62
N TYR A 31 -18.59 6.36 32.49
CA TYR A 31 -17.92 6.45 33.79
C TYR A 31 -16.39 6.29 33.70
N LYS A 32 -15.83 6.24 32.49
CA LYS A 32 -14.40 6.08 32.25
C LYS A 32 -13.77 4.87 32.98
N ILE A 33 -14.52 3.77 33.04
CA ILE A 33 -14.02 2.49 33.60
C ILE A 33 -13.39 1.66 32.51
N ILE A 34 -14.01 1.64 31.33
CA ILE A 34 -13.50 0.97 30.13
C ILE A 34 -13.53 1.92 28.95
N ARG A 35 -12.78 1.58 27.90
CA ARG A 35 -12.87 2.23 26.60
C ARG A 35 -12.71 1.20 25.48
N PHE A 36 -13.32 1.47 24.34
CA PHE A 36 -13.14 0.63 23.17
C PHE A 36 -11.90 1.07 22.40
N ALA A 37 -10.89 0.20 22.33
CA ALA A 37 -9.69 0.43 21.53
C ALA A 37 -9.93 -0.11 20.10
N SER A 38 -10.26 0.78 19.15
CA SER A 38 -10.60 0.43 17.76
C SER A 38 -9.44 -0.29 17.06
N TYR A 39 -8.19 0.11 17.29
CA TYR A 39 -6.99 -0.54 16.75
C TYR A 39 -6.72 -1.95 17.32
N LYS A 40 -7.29 -2.29 18.48
CA LYS A 40 -7.22 -3.63 19.09
C LYS A 40 -8.50 -4.44 18.89
N LEU A 41 -9.58 -3.81 18.42
CA LEU A 41 -10.93 -4.37 18.34
C LEU A 41 -11.36 -5.03 19.65
N ARG A 42 -11.22 -4.33 20.78
CA ARG A 42 -11.63 -4.81 22.10
C ARG A 42 -11.81 -3.70 23.11
N TYR A 43 -12.57 -3.96 24.13
CA TYR A 43 -12.60 -3.12 25.32
C TYR A 43 -11.33 -3.31 26.14
N ILE A 44 -10.81 -2.21 26.69
CA ILE A 44 -9.69 -2.18 27.62
C ILE A 44 -10.09 -1.34 28.84
N LEU A 45 -9.42 -1.55 29.97
CA LEU A 45 -9.59 -0.68 31.14
C LEU A 45 -9.12 0.74 30.78
N PHE A 46 -9.80 1.72 31.39
CA PHE A 46 -9.43 3.12 31.18
C PHE A 46 -8.22 3.47 32.07
N ASP A 47 -7.10 3.77 31.42
CA ASP A 47 -5.84 4.03 32.10
C ASP A 47 -5.65 5.49 32.59
N GLY A 48 -6.77 6.29 32.62
CA GLY A 48 -6.75 7.61 33.22
C GLY A 48 -6.05 8.69 32.38
N THR A 49 -6.52 8.97 31.17
CA THR A 49 -6.15 10.19 30.46
C THR A 49 -7.22 11.27 30.68
N ASP A 50 -6.79 12.49 30.97
CA ASP A 50 -7.69 13.65 31.06
C ASP A 50 -8.08 14.21 29.68
N ILE A 51 -7.44 13.67 28.61
CA ILE A 51 -7.62 14.15 27.24
C ILE A 51 -8.63 13.25 26.53
N ASN A 52 -9.70 13.86 26.02
CA ASN A 52 -10.62 13.18 25.14
C ASN A 52 -10.03 13.11 23.71
N ILE A 53 -9.44 11.98 23.38
CA ILE A 53 -8.77 11.77 22.09
C ILE A 53 -9.74 11.96 20.92
N GLU A 54 -10.99 11.50 21.02
CA GLU A 54 -12.00 11.65 19.96
C GLU A 54 -12.31 13.12 19.68
N ASP A 55 -12.43 13.95 20.74
CA ASP A 55 -12.62 15.39 20.60
C ASP A 55 -11.39 16.07 19.99
N GLU A 56 -10.19 15.65 20.35
CA GLU A 56 -8.97 16.21 19.76
C GLU A 56 -8.82 15.79 18.28
N ILE A 57 -9.22 14.58 17.88
CA ILE A 57 -9.26 14.16 16.47
C ILE A 57 -10.26 15.03 15.69
N ARG A 58 -11.42 15.32 16.28
CA ARG A 58 -12.41 16.19 15.65
C ARG A 58 -11.90 17.63 15.49
N LYS A 59 -11.28 18.19 16.51
CA LYS A 59 -10.67 19.53 16.47
C LYS A 59 -9.52 19.59 15.47
N ALA A 60 -8.65 18.59 15.47
CA ALA A 60 -7.56 18.47 14.49
C ALA A 60 -8.09 18.49 13.05
N GLY A 61 -9.22 17.85 12.80
CA GLY A 61 -9.87 17.86 11.49
C GLY A 61 -10.37 19.23 11.01
N LEU A 62 -10.57 20.18 11.91
CA LEU A 62 -10.91 21.56 11.55
C LEU A 62 -9.67 22.40 11.18
N VAL A 63 -8.50 21.98 11.64
CA VAL A 63 -7.22 22.69 11.43
C VAL A 63 -6.45 22.09 10.27
N VAL A 64 -6.37 20.77 10.23
CA VAL A 64 -5.70 20.01 9.17
C VAL A 64 -6.69 19.85 8.04
N GLY A 65 -6.66 20.54 6.97
CA GLY A 65 -7.52 20.32 5.81
C GLY A 65 -7.41 18.90 5.24
N ARG A 66 -8.33 18.52 4.36
CA ARG A 66 -8.11 17.30 3.55
C ARG A 66 -6.88 17.48 2.67
N PRO A 67 -6.05 16.44 2.52
CA PRO A 67 -4.86 16.50 1.67
C PRO A 67 -5.19 16.96 0.25
N VAL A 68 -4.56 18.03 -0.19
CA VAL A 68 -4.71 18.55 -1.56
C VAL A 68 -3.72 17.85 -2.49
N ASN A 69 -2.50 17.66 -2.02
CA ASN A 69 -1.44 16.94 -2.73
C ASN A 69 -1.13 15.60 -2.04
N PHE A 70 -2.11 14.69 -2.09
CA PHE A 70 -2.01 13.41 -1.43
C PHE A 70 -0.95 12.46 -2.04
N VAL A 71 -0.48 12.74 -3.25
CA VAL A 71 0.55 11.94 -3.94
C VAL A 71 1.87 11.98 -3.18
N ASP A 72 2.33 13.16 -2.77
CA ASP A 72 3.57 13.30 -1.99
C ASP A 72 3.43 12.68 -0.60
N GLU A 73 2.25 12.77 -0.01
CA GLU A 73 1.95 12.14 1.27
C GLU A 73 1.98 10.61 1.13
N ILE A 74 1.29 10.02 0.14
CA ILE A 74 1.37 8.59 -0.14
C ILE A 74 2.84 8.16 -0.35
N ARG A 75 3.60 8.91 -1.13
CA ARG A 75 5.01 8.62 -1.39
C ARG A 75 5.86 8.58 -0.12
N SER A 76 5.54 9.40 0.89
CA SER A 76 6.24 9.41 2.18
C SER A 76 5.94 8.17 3.04
N TYR A 77 4.76 7.58 2.91
CA TYR A 77 4.31 6.40 3.67
C TYR A 77 4.47 5.10 2.89
N CYS A 78 4.49 5.14 1.57
CA CYS A 78 4.58 3.95 0.74
C CYS A 78 6.01 3.60 0.33
N PHE A 79 6.28 2.43 0.44
CA PHE A 79 7.30 1.42 0.30
C PHE A 79 7.98 1.39 -1.08
N LYS A 80 9.23 0.97 -1.07
CA LYS A 80 9.93 0.46 -2.27
C LYS A 80 9.56 -1.01 -2.45
N LYS A 81 8.54 -1.31 -3.25
CA LYS A 81 8.23 -2.68 -3.64
C LYS A 81 8.86 -3.02 -4.98
N ILE A 82 9.25 -4.27 -5.11
CA ILE A 82 9.86 -4.84 -6.32
C ILE A 82 8.93 -5.91 -6.86
N ALA A 83 8.65 -5.86 -8.15
CA ALA A 83 7.91 -6.88 -8.88
C ALA A 83 8.86 -7.71 -9.76
N PRO A 84 9.24 -8.94 -9.35
CA PRO A 84 10.06 -9.81 -10.17
C PRO A 84 9.26 -10.35 -11.35
N VAL A 85 9.85 -10.35 -12.55
CA VAL A 85 9.26 -10.89 -13.78
C VAL A 85 9.49 -12.39 -13.85
N LYS A 86 8.66 -13.17 -13.16
CA LYS A 86 8.85 -14.61 -12.98
C LYS A 86 8.86 -15.39 -14.29
N MET A 87 7.99 -15.07 -15.23
CA MET A 87 7.90 -15.79 -16.51
C MET A 87 9.17 -15.58 -17.36
N CYS A 88 9.67 -14.36 -17.45
CA CYS A 88 10.94 -14.08 -18.13
C CYS A 88 12.08 -14.88 -17.52
N TYR A 89 12.14 -14.96 -16.19
CA TYR A 89 13.12 -15.77 -15.48
C TYR A 89 13.03 -17.25 -15.81
N PHE A 90 11.84 -17.84 -15.81
CA PHE A 90 11.65 -19.26 -16.12
C PHE A 90 11.97 -19.58 -17.58
N GLN A 91 11.60 -18.71 -18.51
CA GLN A 91 11.78 -18.95 -19.93
C GLN A 91 13.21 -18.66 -20.42
N LYS A 92 13.80 -17.57 -19.94
CA LYS A 92 15.09 -17.06 -20.44
C LYS A 92 16.26 -17.24 -19.46
N GLY A 93 15.98 -17.62 -18.21
CA GLY A 93 16.99 -17.74 -17.15
C GLY A 93 17.55 -16.40 -16.65
N THR A 94 17.13 -15.29 -17.23
CA THR A 94 17.57 -13.94 -16.89
C THR A 94 16.62 -13.32 -15.88
N PRO A 95 17.06 -12.97 -14.66
CA PRO A 95 16.21 -12.26 -13.71
C PRO A 95 15.97 -10.84 -14.20
N ARG A 96 14.72 -10.42 -14.13
CA ARG A 96 14.31 -9.04 -14.37
C ARG A 96 13.34 -8.62 -13.29
N TYR A 97 13.35 -7.33 -12.93
CA TYR A 97 12.45 -6.79 -11.93
C TYR A 97 12.06 -5.36 -12.24
N PHE A 98 10.87 -5.01 -11.79
CA PHE A 98 10.31 -3.67 -11.87
C PHE A 98 10.19 -3.09 -10.47
N GLU A 99 10.40 -1.80 -10.34
CA GLU A 99 10.11 -1.05 -9.13
C GLU A 99 8.79 -0.32 -9.25
N TYR A 100 8.10 -0.15 -8.12
CA TYR A 100 6.92 0.68 -8.07
C TYR A 100 7.33 2.13 -7.78
N GLU A 101 6.82 3.04 -8.60
CA GLU A 101 7.00 4.47 -8.43
C GLU A 101 5.65 5.16 -8.36
N ILE A 102 5.52 6.16 -7.47
CA ILE A 102 4.31 6.96 -7.36
C ILE A 102 4.59 8.29 -8.02
N LEU A 103 3.79 8.62 -9.04
CA LEU A 103 3.95 9.83 -9.83
C LEU A 103 2.68 10.68 -9.80
N GLU A 104 2.87 11.96 -10.06
CA GLU A 104 1.78 12.87 -10.35
C GLU A 104 1.23 12.64 -11.76
N GLU A 105 0.01 13.10 -11.98
CA GLU A 105 -0.63 13.07 -13.30
C GLU A 105 0.23 13.78 -14.35
N GLY A 106 0.42 13.13 -15.50
CA GLY A 106 1.20 13.69 -16.62
C GLY A 106 2.71 13.59 -16.47
N GLN A 107 3.21 12.96 -15.41
CA GLN A 107 4.64 12.68 -15.26
C GLN A 107 4.96 11.25 -15.67
N ASP A 108 6.18 11.04 -16.14
CA ASP A 108 6.80 9.75 -16.34
C ASP A 108 8.24 9.77 -15.79
N LYS A 109 8.74 8.60 -15.39
CA LYS A 109 10.13 8.43 -14.97
C LYS A 109 10.72 7.28 -15.75
N THR A 110 11.77 7.56 -16.48
CA THR A 110 12.49 6.53 -17.24
C THR A 110 13.42 5.73 -16.33
N PRO A 111 13.58 4.41 -16.56
CA PRO A 111 14.51 3.58 -15.82
C PRO A 111 15.95 4.10 -15.93
N THR A 112 16.64 4.19 -14.80
CA THR A 112 18.00 4.78 -14.70
C THR A 112 19.12 3.75 -14.71
N GLY A 113 18.83 2.48 -14.96
CA GLY A 113 19.81 1.39 -15.06
C GLY A 113 19.91 0.49 -13.84
N ASP A 114 19.43 0.93 -12.67
CA ASP A 114 19.42 0.10 -11.46
C ASP A 114 18.24 -0.88 -11.44
N THR A 115 17.22 -0.63 -12.26
CA THR A 115 16.03 -1.47 -12.43
C THR A 115 15.76 -1.69 -13.92
N ASP A 116 15.11 -2.80 -14.25
CA ASP A 116 14.72 -3.12 -15.63
C ASP A 116 13.52 -2.30 -16.10
N GLY A 117 12.65 -1.87 -15.20
CA GLY A 117 11.49 -1.07 -15.53
C GLY A 117 10.75 -0.55 -14.30
N TYR A 118 9.73 0.26 -14.57
CA TYR A 118 8.87 0.82 -13.52
C TYR A 118 7.40 0.44 -13.71
N ILE A 119 6.73 0.25 -12.59
CA ILE A 119 5.27 0.25 -12.47
C ILE A 119 4.92 1.60 -11.87
N GLN A 120 4.42 2.50 -12.69
CA GLN A 120 4.11 3.87 -12.31
C GLN A 120 2.67 3.97 -11.84
N LEU A 121 2.49 4.25 -10.56
CA LEU A 121 1.20 4.39 -9.91
C LEU A 121 0.73 5.84 -10.05
N ILE A 122 -0.40 6.05 -10.71
CA ILE A 122 -1.01 7.35 -10.92
C ILE A 122 -2.32 7.43 -10.13
N PHE A 123 -2.36 8.34 -9.19
CA PHE A 123 -3.56 8.63 -8.40
C PHE A 123 -4.13 9.96 -8.85
N SER A 124 -5.31 9.97 -9.42
CA SER A 124 -5.96 11.20 -9.86
C SER A 124 -7.47 11.13 -9.70
N SER A 125 -8.05 12.26 -9.34
CA SER A 125 -9.51 12.47 -9.36
C SER A 125 -10.03 12.88 -10.75
N ASN A 126 -9.13 13.11 -11.72
CA ASN A 126 -9.48 13.53 -13.07
C ASN A 126 -10.03 12.34 -13.87
N LYS A 127 -11.22 12.50 -14.43
CA LYS A 127 -11.85 11.46 -15.27
C LYS A 127 -11.11 11.20 -16.59
N ASN A 128 -10.25 12.10 -17.01
CA ASN A 128 -9.47 11.97 -18.25
C ASN A 128 -8.08 11.35 -18.03
N VAL A 129 -7.67 11.11 -16.80
CA VAL A 129 -6.33 10.59 -16.47
C VAL A 129 -5.92 9.37 -17.28
N VAL A 130 -6.85 8.44 -17.52
CA VAL A 130 -6.58 7.24 -18.32
C VAL A 130 -6.26 7.61 -19.76
N LYS A 131 -7.03 8.52 -20.39
CA LYS A 131 -6.78 8.97 -21.77
C LYS A 131 -5.46 9.70 -21.93
N ASP A 132 -5.15 10.57 -20.98
CA ASP A 132 -3.91 11.33 -20.95
C ASP A 132 -2.70 10.42 -20.74
N THR A 133 -2.83 9.42 -19.87
CA THR A 133 -1.80 8.40 -19.66
C THR A 133 -1.63 7.48 -20.87
N VAL A 134 -2.73 7.11 -21.55
CA VAL A 134 -2.65 6.36 -22.81
C VAL A 134 -1.87 7.14 -23.85
N ALA A 135 -2.12 8.46 -24.01
CA ALA A 135 -1.38 9.32 -24.92
C ALA A 135 0.12 9.42 -24.52
N LEU A 136 0.41 9.57 -23.23
CA LEU A 136 1.79 9.59 -22.68
C LEU A 136 2.52 8.26 -22.93
N SER A 137 1.84 7.13 -22.81
CA SER A 137 2.43 5.80 -22.92
C SER A 137 2.65 5.31 -24.36
N ASN A 138 2.37 6.13 -25.38
CA ASN A 138 2.45 5.70 -26.80
C ASN A 138 3.86 5.32 -27.25
N GLU A 139 4.91 5.83 -26.60
CA GLU A 139 6.28 5.47 -26.89
C GLU A 139 6.69 4.19 -26.14
N CYS A 140 6.78 3.08 -26.85
CA CYS A 140 7.17 1.77 -26.28
C CYS A 140 8.69 1.60 -26.11
N SER A 141 9.44 2.69 -26.04
CA SER A 141 10.91 2.65 -25.92
C SER A 141 11.40 2.22 -24.53
N ASN A 142 10.58 2.40 -23.51
CA ASN A 142 10.93 2.14 -22.12
C ASN A 142 10.02 1.08 -21.48
N ALA A 143 10.59 0.32 -20.54
CA ALA A 143 9.84 -0.69 -19.79
C ALA A 143 9.03 -0.03 -18.65
N ILE A 144 7.99 0.71 -19.03
CA ILE A 144 7.11 1.44 -18.11
C ILE A 144 5.69 0.92 -18.25
N VAL A 145 5.12 0.48 -17.15
CA VAL A 145 3.71 0.10 -17.04
C VAL A 145 3.02 1.13 -16.15
N PHE A 146 1.93 1.71 -16.60
CA PHE A 146 1.14 2.63 -15.79
C PHE A 146 -0.04 1.91 -15.14
N ALA A 147 -0.32 2.25 -13.89
CA ALA A 147 -1.47 1.80 -13.13
C ALA A 147 -2.25 3.02 -12.66
N CYS A 148 -3.37 3.33 -13.31
CA CYS A 148 -4.22 4.46 -12.99
C CYS A 148 -5.32 4.04 -12.02
N PHE A 149 -5.36 4.66 -10.84
CA PHE A 149 -6.37 4.44 -9.82
C PHE A 149 -7.59 5.32 -10.10
N LYS A 150 -8.76 4.71 -10.21
CA LYS A 150 -10.04 5.41 -10.48
C LYS A 150 -10.69 5.95 -9.21
N ASN A 151 -10.49 5.27 -8.08
CA ASN A 151 -11.07 5.65 -6.81
C ASN A 151 -9.99 5.83 -5.74
N THR A 152 -9.73 7.06 -5.38
CA THR A 152 -8.71 7.44 -4.39
C THR A 152 -9.31 7.88 -3.05
N SER A 153 -10.64 7.88 -2.91
CA SER A 153 -11.32 8.46 -1.73
C SER A 153 -10.91 7.78 -0.43
N GLU A 154 -10.84 6.45 -0.41
CA GLU A 154 -10.44 5.68 0.77
C GLU A 154 -8.99 5.98 1.19
N LEU A 155 -8.08 6.06 0.21
CA LEU A 155 -6.68 6.42 0.47
C LEU A 155 -6.54 7.83 1.05
N VAL A 156 -7.31 8.79 0.50
CA VAL A 156 -7.35 10.17 1.01
C VAL A 156 -7.92 10.23 2.43
N ASP A 157 -8.94 9.44 2.74
CA ASP A 157 -9.51 9.38 4.10
C ASP A 157 -8.51 8.81 5.11
N HIS A 158 -7.74 7.78 4.77
CA HIS A 158 -6.65 7.26 5.60
C HIS A 158 -5.55 8.29 5.82
N LEU A 159 -5.08 8.96 4.74
CA LEU A 159 -4.09 10.03 4.86
C LEU A 159 -4.57 11.17 5.75
N TYR A 160 -5.82 11.58 5.59
CA TYR A 160 -6.40 12.64 6.42
C TYR A 160 -6.42 12.27 7.91
N LEU A 161 -6.68 11.01 8.27
CA LEU A 161 -6.59 10.53 9.64
C LEU A 161 -5.14 10.52 10.14
N ILE A 162 -4.20 10.07 9.31
CA ILE A 162 -2.76 10.07 9.62
C ILE A 162 -2.30 11.51 9.94
N GLU A 163 -2.67 12.48 9.12
CA GLU A 163 -2.30 13.88 9.35
C GLU A 163 -2.92 14.46 10.63
N LYS A 164 -4.17 14.11 10.97
CA LYS A 164 -4.77 14.48 12.25
C LYS A 164 -3.98 13.93 13.44
N TYR A 165 -3.57 12.65 13.38
CA TYR A 165 -2.79 12.04 14.45
C TYR A 165 -1.40 12.67 14.58
N ASN A 166 -0.74 12.97 13.46
CA ASN A 166 0.53 13.70 13.44
C ASN A 166 0.38 15.10 14.07
N TYR A 167 -0.68 15.82 13.72
CA TYR A 167 -0.99 17.12 14.31
C TYR A 167 -1.18 17.03 15.82
N ILE A 168 -1.96 16.07 16.29
CA ILE A 168 -2.21 15.87 17.73
C ILE A 168 -0.89 15.57 18.45
N LEU A 169 -0.06 14.67 17.92
CA LEU A 169 1.22 14.34 18.53
C LEU A 169 2.20 15.51 18.55
N SER A 170 2.22 16.32 17.49
CA SER A 170 3.21 17.39 17.31
C SER A 170 2.79 18.74 17.91
N LYS A 171 1.50 18.99 18.14
CA LYS A 171 0.99 20.30 18.57
C LYS A 171 0.15 20.25 19.86
N VAL A 172 -0.61 19.19 20.06
CA VAL A 172 -1.54 19.11 21.20
C VAL A 172 -0.90 18.43 22.40
N LEU A 173 -0.11 17.38 22.16
CA LEU A 173 0.47 16.53 23.20
C LEU A 173 1.93 16.86 23.53
N VAL A 174 2.58 17.77 22.80
CA VAL A 174 4.01 18.12 22.99
C VAL A 174 4.28 18.62 24.43
N ASP A 175 3.42 19.48 24.94
CA ASP A 175 3.60 20.10 26.27
C ASP A 175 2.85 19.34 27.39
N LYS A 176 2.17 18.25 27.05
CA LYS A 176 1.39 17.46 28.01
C LYS A 176 2.15 16.18 28.36
N SER A 177 2.42 15.98 29.66
CA SER A 177 3.07 14.75 30.17
C SER A 177 2.13 13.53 30.17
N ASP A 178 1.07 13.55 29.38
CA ASP A 178 0.09 12.45 29.30
C ASP A 178 0.61 11.32 28.41
N HIS A 179 1.43 10.45 29.00
CA HIS A 179 1.99 9.30 28.31
C HIS A 179 0.93 8.31 27.78
N VAL A 180 -0.24 8.26 28.42
CA VAL A 180 -1.33 7.37 27.99
C VAL A 180 -1.94 7.88 26.70
N ALA A 181 -2.29 9.16 26.64
CA ALA A 181 -2.80 9.78 25.42
C ALA A 181 -1.80 9.72 24.27
N ILE A 182 -0.52 10.01 24.53
CA ILE A 182 0.56 9.92 23.53
C ILE A 182 0.67 8.50 22.96
N THR A 183 0.67 7.50 23.85
CA THR A 183 0.78 6.09 23.42
C THR A 183 -0.43 5.66 22.62
N GLU A 184 -1.62 6.09 23.01
CA GLU A 184 -2.85 5.77 22.27
C GLU A 184 -2.87 6.38 20.88
N VAL A 185 -2.55 7.67 20.75
CA VAL A 185 -2.53 8.35 19.45
C VAL A 185 -1.44 7.75 18.54
N ARG A 186 -0.28 7.36 19.09
CA ARG A 186 0.74 6.63 18.33
C ARG A 186 0.24 5.29 17.82
N ASN A 187 -0.47 4.54 18.66
CA ASN A 187 -1.05 3.25 18.25
C ASN A 187 -2.11 3.42 17.15
N LEU A 188 -2.94 4.47 17.25
CA LEU A 188 -3.91 4.81 16.21
C LEU A 188 -3.22 5.21 14.90
N LEU A 189 -2.16 6.01 14.97
CA LEU A 189 -1.35 6.41 13.83
C LEU A 189 -0.74 5.19 13.10
N GLU A 190 -0.09 4.29 13.85
CA GLU A 190 0.52 3.09 13.25
C GLU A 190 -0.53 2.13 12.69
N TYR A 191 -1.69 2.01 13.34
CA TYR A 191 -2.80 1.23 12.81
C TYR A 191 -3.33 1.80 11.50
N GLU A 192 -3.48 3.13 11.41
CA GLU A 192 -3.96 3.80 10.21
C GLU A 192 -2.99 3.67 9.03
N LYS A 193 -1.68 3.74 9.30
CA LYS A 193 -0.65 3.45 8.28
C LYS A 193 -0.75 2.02 7.74
N VAL A 194 -1.03 1.05 8.62
CA VAL A 194 -1.25 -0.35 8.19
C VAL A 194 -2.51 -0.48 7.33
N LEU A 195 -3.58 0.26 7.65
CA LEU A 195 -4.80 0.27 6.84
C LEU A 195 -4.55 0.91 5.47
N LEU A 196 -3.82 2.03 5.42
CA LEU A 196 -3.42 2.67 4.16
C LEU A 196 -2.61 1.71 3.26
N ASP A 197 -1.60 1.03 3.81
CA ASP A 197 -0.82 0.03 3.06
C ASP A 197 -1.69 -1.15 2.61
N LYS A 198 -2.64 -1.58 3.43
CA LYS A 198 -3.59 -2.63 3.09
C LYS A 198 -4.50 -2.21 1.93
N SER A 199 -5.14 -1.03 2.02
CA SER A 199 -6.04 -0.51 0.97
C SER A 199 -5.29 -0.32 -0.35
N LEU A 200 -4.05 0.18 -0.31
CA LEU A 200 -3.21 0.30 -1.49
C LEU A 200 -2.86 -1.07 -2.10
N ASN A 201 -2.49 -2.05 -1.27
CA ASN A 201 -2.20 -3.41 -1.72
C ASN A 201 -3.45 -4.09 -2.29
N GLU A 202 -4.60 -3.92 -1.66
CA GLU A 202 -5.88 -4.46 -2.15
C GLU A 202 -6.23 -3.84 -3.50
N ALA A 203 -6.11 -2.53 -3.66
CA ALA A 203 -6.34 -1.86 -4.93
C ALA A 203 -5.43 -2.40 -6.05
N LEU A 204 -4.13 -2.60 -5.76
CA LEU A 204 -3.16 -3.11 -6.75
C LEU A 204 -3.31 -4.59 -7.06
N PHE A 205 -3.58 -5.41 -6.05
CA PHE A 205 -3.45 -6.88 -6.15
C PHE A 205 -4.75 -7.64 -6.02
N SER A 206 -5.89 -6.98 -5.72
CA SER A 206 -7.21 -7.59 -5.87
C SER A 206 -7.62 -7.68 -7.35
N TYR A 207 -6.89 -6.95 -8.21
CA TYR A 207 -7.17 -6.87 -9.65
C TYR A 207 -8.62 -6.45 -9.93
N SER A 208 -9.13 -5.55 -9.09
CA SER A 208 -10.45 -4.95 -9.25
C SER A 208 -10.48 -4.00 -10.44
N ASP A 209 -11.67 -3.63 -10.88
CA ASP A 209 -11.86 -2.63 -11.94
C ASP A 209 -11.47 -1.21 -11.53
N ASP A 210 -10.98 -1.03 -10.28
CA ASP A 210 -10.53 0.27 -9.75
C ASP A 210 -9.18 0.73 -10.29
N VAL A 211 -8.39 -0.20 -10.85
CA VAL A 211 -7.09 0.10 -11.46
C VAL A 211 -7.12 -0.20 -12.96
N THR A 212 -6.78 0.78 -13.77
CA THR A 212 -6.57 0.59 -15.20
C THR A 212 -5.08 0.49 -15.50
N TRP A 213 -4.68 -0.65 -16.11
CA TRP A 213 -3.30 -0.90 -16.50
C TRP A 213 -3.09 -0.45 -17.95
N ILE A 214 -1.97 0.26 -18.20
CA ILE A 214 -1.67 0.83 -19.52
C ILE A 214 -0.23 0.52 -19.89
N PHE A 215 -0.03 0.07 -21.12
CA PHE A 215 1.29 -0.12 -21.72
C PHE A 215 1.21 0.13 -23.24
N CYS A 216 2.19 0.86 -23.79
CA CYS A 216 2.28 1.16 -25.22
C CYS A 216 0.97 1.72 -25.82
N GLY A 217 0.39 2.74 -25.20
CA GLY A 217 -0.83 3.39 -25.67
C GLY A 217 -2.09 2.53 -25.64
N LYS A 218 -2.07 1.40 -24.91
CA LYS A 218 -3.21 0.49 -24.80
C LYS A 218 -3.57 0.21 -23.36
N GLU A 219 -4.87 0.22 -23.10
CA GLU A 219 -5.40 -0.32 -21.86
C GLU A 219 -5.31 -1.85 -21.89
N ILE A 220 -4.84 -2.44 -20.80
CA ILE A 220 -4.65 -3.89 -20.66
C ILE A 220 -5.47 -4.38 -19.49
N GLU A 221 -6.31 -5.37 -19.76
CA GLU A 221 -7.10 -6.00 -18.71
C GLU A 221 -6.25 -6.94 -17.87
N VAL A 222 -6.16 -6.66 -16.55
CA VAL A 222 -5.41 -7.47 -15.58
C VAL A 222 -6.36 -7.84 -14.44
N LYS A 223 -6.88 -9.06 -14.45
CA LYS A 223 -7.84 -9.57 -13.44
C LYS A 223 -7.23 -10.59 -12.47
N THR A 224 -6.01 -11.02 -12.73
CA THR A 224 -5.36 -12.03 -11.89
C THR A 224 -3.87 -11.76 -11.79
N PHE A 225 -3.25 -12.27 -10.73
CA PHE A 225 -1.79 -12.23 -10.57
C PHE A 225 -1.05 -12.89 -11.74
N ARG A 226 -1.66 -13.89 -12.37
CA ARG A 226 -1.10 -14.51 -13.57
C ARG A 226 -1.05 -13.53 -14.73
N MET A 227 -2.16 -12.83 -15.03
CA MET A 227 -2.24 -11.83 -16.10
C MET A 227 -1.28 -10.67 -15.85
N PHE A 228 -1.10 -10.25 -14.58
CA PHE A 228 -0.09 -9.26 -14.23
C PHE A 228 1.34 -9.72 -14.56
N ASN A 229 1.70 -10.97 -14.22
CA ASN A 229 3.01 -11.51 -14.60
C ASN A 229 3.17 -11.68 -16.12
N GLU A 230 2.10 -12.01 -16.85
CA GLU A 230 2.07 -12.07 -18.32
C GLU A 230 2.29 -10.67 -18.92
N LEU A 231 1.66 -9.63 -18.34
CA LEU A 231 1.88 -8.24 -18.74
C LEU A 231 3.36 -7.85 -18.58
N LEU A 232 3.96 -8.05 -17.40
CA LEU A 232 5.36 -7.69 -17.17
C LEU A 232 6.31 -8.47 -18.11
N SER A 233 6.00 -9.72 -18.40
CA SER A 233 6.77 -10.53 -19.35
C SER A 233 6.65 -9.99 -20.77
N HIS A 234 5.44 -9.61 -21.20
CA HIS A 234 5.22 -8.98 -22.49
C HIS A 234 5.99 -7.66 -22.64
N VAL A 235 6.01 -6.84 -21.58
CA VAL A 235 6.82 -5.61 -21.53
C VAL A 235 8.30 -5.93 -21.75
N CYS A 236 8.84 -6.92 -21.03
CA CYS A 236 10.22 -7.33 -21.19
C CYS A 236 10.54 -7.88 -22.60
N GLU A 237 9.62 -8.60 -23.21
CA GLU A 237 9.79 -9.11 -24.58
C GLU A 237 9.77 -7.98 -25.62
N THR A 238 8.94 -6.98 -25.41
CA THR A 238 8.79 -5.83 -26.31
C THR A 238 10.00 -4.92 -26.22
N VAL A 239 10.41 -4.54 -25.00
CA VAL A 239 11.47 -3.56 -24.77
C VAL A 239 12.86 -4.20 -24.86
N TYR A 240 13.01 -5.46 -24.43
CA TYR A 240 14.29 -6.18 -24.42
C TYR A 240 14.29 -7.43 -25.32
N PRO A 241 14.05 -7.31 -26.63
CA PRO A 241 13.91 -8.46 -27.54
C PRO A 241 15.20 -9.28 -27.66
N LYS A 242 16.36 -8.66 -27.42
CA LYS A 242 17.68 -9.30 -27.49
C LYS A 242 18.12 -9.93 -26.17
N THR A 243 17.21 -10.12 -25.19
CA THR A 243 17.55 -10.77 -23.93
C THR A 243 18.09 -12.18 -24.19
N PRO A 244 19.31 -12.52 -23.75
CA PRO A 244 19.89 -13.83 -23.97
C PRO A 244 19.10 -14.92 -23.25
N ILE A 245 18.93 -16.07 -23.90
CA ILE A 245 18.30 -17.24 -23.32
C ILE A 245 19.40 -18.11 -22.72
N MET A 246 19.40 -18.23 -21.40
CA MET A 246 20.28 -19.14 -20.69
C MET A 246 19.64 -20.54 -20.64
N ASN A 247 19.78 -21.28 -21.71
CA ASN A 247 19.23 -22.63 -21.80
C ASN A 247 20.10 -23.64 -21.08
N ASN A 248 20.17 -23.56 -19.76
CA ASN A 248 20.92 -24.48 -18.92
C ASN A 248 20.02 -24.96 -17.77
N GLU A 249 19.76 -26.26 -17.73
CA GLU A 249 18.93 -26.89 -16.71
C GLU A 249 19.39 -26.57 -15.27
N LEU A 250 20.68 -26.38 -15.04
CA LEU A 250 21.24 -26.06 -13.74
C LEU A 250 20.90 -24.61 -13.32
N PHE A 251 20.85 -23.68 -14.27
CA PHE A 251 20.50 -22.29 -14.03
C PHE A 251 18.98 -22.04 -13.93
N ASN A 252 18.19 -22.85 -14.62
CA ASN A 252 16.73 -22.69 -14.71
C ASN A 252 15.99 -23.49 -13.64
N ARG A 253 16.68 -24.16 -12.71
CA ARG A 253 16.07 -24.88 -11.60
C ARG A 253 15.36 -23.93 -10.64
N HIS A 254 14.20 -24.33 -10.15
CA HIS A 254 13.43 -23.59 -9.16
C HIS A 254 14.21 -23.33 -7.86
N LYS A 255 15.16 -24.21 -7.51
CA LYS A 255 16.02 -24.08 -6.32
C LYS A 255 17.47 -24.35 -6.74
N LEU A 256 18.25 -23.28 -6.79
CA LEU A 256 19.67 -23.35 -7.12
C LEU A 256 20.50 -23.71 -5.88
N SER A 257 21.56 -24.49 -6.06
CA SER A 257 22.59 -24.61 -5.03
C SER A 257 23.36 -23.29 -4.88
N GLY A 258 23.95 -23.04 -3.71
CA GLY A 258 24.68 -21.79 -3.45
C GLY A 258 25.82 -21.52 -4.45
N SER A 259 26.56 -22.56 -4.88
CA SER A 259 27.62 -22.45 -5.86
C SER A 259 27.12 -22.07 -7.26
N ILE A 260 26.01 -22.66 -7.69
CA ILE A 260 25.39 -22.36 -8.99
C ILE A 260 24.80 -20.95 -8.98
N SER A 261 24.16 -20.54 -7.87
CA SER A 261 23.64 -19.18 -7.69
C SER A 261 24.77 -18.15 -7.81
N SER A 262 25.89 -18.35 -7.13
CA SER A 262 27.05 -17.46 -7.19
C SER A 262 27.70 -17.42 -8.59
N ALA A 263 27.83 -18.57 -9.25
CA ALA A 263 28.37 -18.66 -10.62
C ALA A 263 27.46 -17.91 -11.60
N ARG A 264 26.14 -18.03 -11.45
CA ARG A 264 25.15 -17.33 -12.26
C ARG A 264 25.24 -15.81 -12.13
N VAL A 265 25.33 -15.28 -10.89
CA VAL A 265 25.50 -13.86 -10.65
C VAL A 265 26.75 -13.32 -11.31
N LYS A 266 27.89 -14.03 -11.15
CA LYS A 266 29.16 -13.65 -11.79
C LYS A 266 29.10 -13.70 -13.32
N TYR A 267 28.45 -14.70 -13.88
CA TYR A 267 28.28 -14.82 -15.33
C TYR A 267 27.41 -13.67 -15.90
N LEU A 268 26.28 -13.36 -15.24
CA LEU A 268 25.43 -12.25 -15.62
C LEU A 268 26.15 -10.90 -15.52
N ALA A 269 26.90 -10.68 -14.44
CA ALA A 269 27.69 -9.46 -14.28
C ALA A 269 28.76 -9.32 -15.38
N ALA A 270 29.41 -10.42 -15.76
CA ALA A 270 30.38 -10.42 -16.86
C ALA A 270 29.76 -10.14 -18.23
N MET A 271 28.49 -10.56 -18.45
CA MET A 271 27.75 -10.25 -19.69
C MET A 271 27.30 -8.79 -19.77
N LEU A 272 27.03 -8.16 -18.64
CA LEU A 272 26.61 -6.76 -18.58
C LEU A 272 27.77 -5.77 -18.69
N ASN A 273 28.99 -6.22 -18.42
CA ASN A 273 30.20 -5.39 -18.46
C ASN A 273 30.99 -5.52 -19.81
N GLN A 274 30.40 -6.17 -20.80
CA GLN A 274 30.88 -6.18 -22.19
C GLN A 274 30.10 -5.19 -23.05
#